data_c05eb16644b8ac82afada1f1715b89e5
#
_entry.id   c05eb16644b8ac82afada1f1715b89e5
#
_cell.length_a   1.000
_cell.length_b   1.000
_cell.length_c   1.000
_cell.angle_alpha   90.00
_cell.angle_beta   90.00
_cell.angle_gamma   90.00
#
_symmetry.space_group_name_H-M   'P 1'
#
loop_
_entity.id
_entity.type
_entity.pdbx_description
1 polymer ?
#
loop_
_entity_poly.entity_id
_entity_poly.type
_entity_poly.pdbx_seq_one_letter_code
_entity_poly.pdbx_strand_id
1 'polypeptide(L)'
;SLMKKVLSVIIALPAVMFIMTGLRWLVDPATAAAQFGMPLLDGIGLSTQIGDLAAFFIAGGMFVFIALITSKRSWYYPPIMLVGFTALFRVLAWLLHDATLAVQMIVPEIVIAVLLLAASRIIPEHE
;
A
#
# COMPACT_ATOMS: atom_id res chain seq x y z
N SER A 1 -13.05 20.94 -7.98
CA SER A 1 -12.42 21.14 -9.28
C SER A 1 -12.25 19.82 -10.01
N LEU A 2 -12.05 19.89 -11.31
CA LEU A 2 -11.79 18.70 -12.13
C LEU A 2 -10.51 17.99 -11.69
N MET A 3 -9.46 18.75 -11.40
CA MET A 3 -8.19 18.19 -10.94
C MET A 3 -8.36 17.37 -9.65
N LYS A 4 -9.11 17.89 -8.66
CA LYS A 4 -9.40 17.17 -7.43
C LYS A 4 -10.15 15.88 -7.69
N LYS A 5 -11.15 15.90 -8.56
CA LYS A 5 -11.93 14.70 -8.93
C LYS A 5 -11.07 13.65 -9.62
N VAL A 6 -10.27 14.07 -10.60
CA VAL A 6 -9.37 13.16 -11.33
C VAL A 6 -8.35 12.54 -10.39
N LEU A 7 -7.71 13.35 -9.55
CA LEU A 7 -6.71 12.85 -8.61
C LEU A 7 -7.33 11.91 -7.57
N SER A 8 -8.56 12.21 -7.11
CA SER A 8 -9.29 11.33 -6.20
C SER A 8 -9.53 9.94 -6.80
N VAL A 9 -9.92 9.89 -8.08
CA VAL A 9 -10.10 8.61 -8.78
C VAL A 9 -8.77 7.89 -8.93
N ILE A 10 -7.71 8.61 -9.30
CA ILE A 10 -6.38 8.03 -9.51
C ILE A 10 -5.85 7.36 -8.23
N ILE A 11 -6.04 7.96 -7.06
CA ILE A 11 -5.59 7.35 -5.81
C ILE A 11 -6.57 6.31 -5.26
N ALA A 12 -7.85 6.41 -5.61
CA ALA A 12 -8.83 5.40 -5.20
C ALA A 12 -8.58 4.04 -5.86
N LEU A 13 -8.09 4.02 -7.09
CA LEU A 13 -7.82 2.77 -7.81
C LEU A 13 -6.78 1.89 -7.08
N PRO A 14 -5.57 2.36 -6.76
CA PRO A 14 -4.64 1.54 -5.98
C PRO A 14 -5.16 1.23 -4.58
N ALA A 15 -5.97 2.09 -3.97
CA ALA A 15 -6.59 1.81 -2.67
C ALA A 15 -7.52 0.59 -2.74
N VAL A 16 -8.35 0.50 -3.78
CA VAL A 16 -9.19 -0.67 -4.02
C VAL A 16 -8.34 -1.92 -4.25
N MET A 17 -7.27 -1.80 -5.06
CA MET A 17 -6.36 -2.91 -5.31
C MET A 17 -5.68 -3.40 -4.04
N PHE A 18 -5.30 -2.49 -3.13
CA PHE A 18 -4.74 -2.84 -1.84
C PHE A 18 -5.74 -3.63 -1.00
N ILE A 19 -6.98 -3.16 -0.89
CA ILE A 19 -8.01 -3.87 -0.14
C ILE A 19 -8.25 -5.26 -0.74
N MET A 20 -8.32 -5.36 -2.06
CA MET A 20 -8.48 -6.66 -2.74
C MET A 20 -7.31 -7.59 -2.47
N THR A 21 -6.08 -7.07 -2.47
CA THR A 21 -4.89 -7.86 -2.15
C THR A 21 -4.93 -8.39 -0.72
N GLY A 22 -5.32 -7.55 0.23
CA GLY A 22 -5.47 -7.97 1.62
C GLY A 22 -6.58 -9.03 1.80
N LEU A 23 -7.70 -8.87 1.11
CA LEU A 23 -8.77 -9.86 1.11
C LEU A 23 -8.30 -11.19 0.50
N ARG A 24 -7.45 -11.14 -0.54
CA ARG A 24 -6.88 -12.34 -1.14
C ARG A 24 -6.01 -13.10 -0.14
N TRP A 25 -5.22 -12.41 0.67
CA TRP A 25 -4.47 -13.05 1.75
C TRP A 25 -5.37 -13.79 2.74
N LEU A 26 -6.59 -13.32 2.96
CA LEU A 26 -7.56 -13.99 3.84
C LEU A 26 -8.24 -15.19 3.18
N VAL A 27 -8.56 -15.08 1.90
CA VAL A 27 -9.40 -16.05 1.19
C VAL A 27 -8.57 -17.10 0.44
N ASP A 28 -7.45 -16.68 -0.18
CA ASP A 28 -6.58 -17.54 -1.00
C ASP A 28 -5.12 -17.17 -0.76
N PRO A 29 -4.60 -17.49 0.43
CA PRO A 29 -3.24 -17.09 0.79
C PRO A 29 -2.16 -17.72 -0.09
N ALA A 30 -2.39 -18.89 -0.66
CA ALA A 30 -1.42 -19.54 -1.55
C ALA A 30 -1.16 -18.69 -2.80
N THR A 31 -2.20 -18.20 -3.44
CA THR A 31 -2.08 -17.31 -4.61
C THR A 31 -1.46 -15.98 -4.22
N ALA A 32 -1.89 -15.42 -3.08
CA ALA A 32 -1.33 -14.16 -2.58
C ALA A 32 0.18 -14.29 -2.32
N ALA A 33 0.62 -15.34 -1.63
CA ALA A 33 2.04 -15.58 -1.36
C ALA A 33 2.85 -15.68 -2.66
N ALA A 34 2.35 -16.42 -3.64
CA ALA A 34 3.03 -16.58 -4.93
C ALA A 34 3.23 -15.23 -5.63
N GLN A 35 2.25 -14.33 -5.58
CA GLN A 35 2.35 -13.01 -6.19
C GLN A 35 3.45 -12.15 -5.56
N PHE A 36 3.80 -12.42 -4.31
CA PHE A 36 4.86 -11.70 -3.60
C PHE A 36 6.19 -12.47 -3.57
N GLY A 37 6.30 -13.53 -4.37
CA GLY A 37 7.53 -14.33 -4.41
C GLY A 37 7.80 -15.10 -3.13
N MET A 38 6.74 -15.43 -2.37
CA MET A 38 6.86 -16.11 -1.06
C MET A 38 6.33 -17.53 -1.12
N PRO A 39 6.98 -18.47 -0.45
CA PRO A 39 6.34 -19.75 -0.17
C PRO A 39 5.21 -19.54 0.83
N LEU A 40 4.15 -20.33 0.72
CA LEU A 40 3.12 -20.35 1.75
C LEU A 40 3.67 -21.10 2.97
N LEU A 41 3.70 -20.43 4.11
CA LEU A 41 4.17 -21.00 5.36
C LEU A 41 3.06 -21.80 6.05
N ASP A 42 3.37 -22.36 7.21
CA ASP A 42 2.41 -23.04 8.07
C ASP A 42 2.54 -22.53 9.50
N GLY A 43 1.62 -22.95 10.38
CA GLY A 43 1.67 -22.62 11.81
C GLY A 43 1.79 -21.14 12.07
N ILE A 44 2.71 -20.75 12.95
CA ILE A 44 2.95 -19.35 13.31
C ILE A 44 3.39 -18.52 12.10
N GLY A 45 4.20 -19.10 11.21
CA GLY A 45 4.61 -18.41 9.99
C GLY A 45 3.42 -18.02 9.11
N LEU A 46 2.45 -18.90 8.93
CA LEU A 46 1.24 -18.60 8.18
C LEU A 46 0.41 -17.53 8.88
N SER A 47 0.29 -17.60 10.19
CA SER A 47 -0.40 -16.58 10.98
C SER A 47 0.23 -15.21 10.77
N THR A 48 1.54 -15.12 10.73
CA THR A 48 2.28 -13.87 10.49
C THR A 48 2.09 -13.38 9.06
N GLN A 49 2.20 -14.25 8.06
CA GLN A 49 1.98 -13.88 6.66
C GLN A 49 0.59 -13.28 6.48
N ILE A 50 -0.45 -13.98 6.91
CA ILE A 50 -1.83 -13.53 6.73
C ILE A 50 -2.08 -12.28 7.57
N GLY A 51 -1.73 -12.31 8.86
CA GLY A 51 -2.01 -11.22 9.78
C GLY A 51 -1.36 -9.92 9.36
N ASP A 52 -0.07 -9.95 9.08
CA ASP A 52 0.68 -8.74 8.75
C ASP A 52 0.35 -8.23 7.35
N LEU A 53 0.26 -9.11 6.37
CA LEU A 53 0.06 -8.67 4.98
C LEU A 53 -1.39 -8.31 4.70
N ALA A 54 -2.36 -9.04 5.21
CA ALA A 54 -3.76 -8.64 5.09
C ALA A 54 -4.01 -7.30 5.79
N ALA A 55 -3.46 -7.12 6.99
CA ALA A 55 -3.60 -5.86 7.72
C ALA A 55 -2.95 -4.68 6.98
N PHE A 56 -1.73 -4.87 6.47
CA PHE A 56 -1.02 -3.83 5.73
C PHE A 56 -1.84 -3.35 4.52
N PHE A 57 -2.33 -4.27 3.72
CA PHE A 57 -3.03 -3.93 2.48
C PHE A 57 -4.43 -3.38 2.75
N ILE A 58 -5.19 -4.00 3.63
CA ILE A 58 -6.55 -3.53 3.94
C ILE A 58 -6.48 -2.17 4.63
N ALA A 59 -5.65 -2.01 5.65
CA ALA A 59 -5.51 -0.73 6.36
C ALA A 59 -4.95 0.35 5.43
N GLY A 60 -3.96 0.04 4.62
CA GLY A 60 -3.39 0.99 3.66
C GLY A 60 -4.45 1.54 2.71
N GLY A 61 -5.28 0.68 2.13
CA GLY A 61 -6.37 1.11 1.26
C GLY A 61 -7.45 1.89 2.01
N MET A 62 -7.80 1.45 3.23
CA MET A 62 -8.78 2.15 4.06
C MET A 62 -8.32 3.55 4.44
N PHE A 63 -7.04 3.74 4.75
CA PHE A 63 -6.51 5.08 5.07
C PHE A 63 -6.72 6.05 3.91
N VAL A 64 -6.53 5.60 2.68
CA VAL A 64 -6.78 6.45 1.51
C VAL A 64 -8.25 6.86 1.43
N PHE A 65 -9.17 5.93 1.63
CA PHE A 65 -10.61 6.24 1.61
C PHE A 65 -11.01 7.15 2.78
N ILE A 66 -10.44 6.95 3.97
CA ILE A 66 -10.68 7.84 5.11
C ILE A 66 -10.19 9.25 4.77
N ALA A 67 -9.01 9.38 4.14
CA ALA A 67 -8.50 10.67 3.70
C ALA A 67 -9.47 11.36 2.72
N LEU A 68 -9.96 10.62 1.74
CA LEU A 68 -10.91 11.16 0.75
C LEU A 68 -12.24 11.56 1.38
N ILE A 69 -12.78 10.74 2.28
CA ILE A 69 -14.08 10.98 2.91
C ILE A 69 -14.01 12.15 3.90
N THR A 70 -12.95 12.21 4.70
CA THR A 70 -12.81 13.26 5.73
C THR A 70 -12.27 14.57 5.18
N SER A 71 -11.64 14.57 4.01
CA SER A 71 -10.93 15.71 3.42
C SER A 71 -9.87 16.30 4.34
N LYS A 72 -9.28 15.49 5.22
CA LYS A 72 -8.23 15.92 6.15
C LYS A 72 -6.86 15.48 5.64
N ARG A 73 -5.93 16.40 5.57
CA ARG A 73 -4.56 16.15 5.11
C ARG A 73 -3.86 15.09 5.95
N SER A 74 -4.07 15.10 7.26
CA SER A 74 -3.38 14.19 8.17
C SER A 74 -3.64 12.71 7.84
N TRP A 75 -4.78 12.38 7.24
CA TRP A 75 -5.08 10.98 6.90
C TRP A 75 -4.32 10.48 5.68
N TYR A 76 -3.66 11.36 4.92
CA TYR A 76 -2.78 10.94 3.82
C TYR A 76 -1.43 10.43 4.31
N TYR A 77 -0.97 10.90 5.49
CA TYR A 77 0.37 10.53 5.97
C TYR A 77 0.53 9.04 6.29
N PRO A 78 -0.42 8.36 6.96
CA PRO A 78 -0.26 6.92 7.20
C PRO A 78 -0.03 6.10 5.92
N PRO A 79 -0.84 6.20 4.86
CA PRO A 79 -0.59 5.42 3.65
C PRO A 79 0.69 5.85 2.92
N ILE A 80 1.06 7.13 2.94
CA ILE A 80 2.33 7.59 2.37
C ILE A 80 3.50 6.92 3.09
N MET A 81 3.46 6.86 4.42
CA MET A 81 4.51 6.22 5.22
C MET A 81 4.56 4.72 4.96
N LEU A 82 3.42 4.04 4.93
CA LEU A 82 3.38 2.59 4.68
C LEU A 82 4.01 2.24 3.34
N VAL A 83 3.59 2.90 2.29
CA VAL A 83 4.07 2.60 0.93
C VAL A 83 5.49 3.12 0.73
N GLY A 84 5.78 4.32 1.21
CA GLY A 84 7.10 4.92 1.11
C GLY A 84 8.17 4.14 1.87
N PHE A 85 7.89 3.73 3.09
CA PHE A 85 8.81 2.90 3.87
C PHE A 85 8.96 1.51 3.25
N THR A 86 7.92 0.95 2.69
CA THR A 86 8.04 -0.34 1.99
C THR A 86 9.03 -0.25 0.84
N ALA A 87 8.92 0.77 0.01
CA ALA A 87 9.87 0.99 -1.09
C ALA A 87 11.30 1.21 -0.56
N LEU A 88 11.45 2.05 0.45
CA LEU A 88 12.75 2.31 1.07
C LEU A 88 13.36 1.03 1.63
N PHE A 89 12.58 0.25 2.36
CA PHE A 89 13.09 -0.96 3.01
C PHE A 89 13.38 -2.07 2.02
N ARG A 90 12.71 -2.10 0.87
CA ARG A 90 13.10 -3.01 -0.23
C ARG A 90 14.50 -2.67 -0.76
N VAL A 91 14.80 -1.38 -0.89
CA VAL A 91 16.14 -0.93 -1.30
C VAL A 91 17.17 -1.31 -0.23
N LEU A 92 16.86 -1.09 1.04
CA LEU A 92 17.76 -1.46 2.14
C LEU A 92 17.96 -2.98 2.24
N ALA A 93 16.92 -3.76 1.99
CA ALA A 93 17.03 -5.22 1.96
C ALA A 93 18.01 -5.68 0.86
N TRP A 94 17.97 -5.04 -0.30
CA TRP A 94 18.93 -5.30 -1.37
C TRP A 94 20.36 -4.90 -0.97
N LEU A 95 20.53 -3.72 -0.38
CA LEU A 95 21.85 -3.22 -0.02
C LEU A 95 22.48 -3.96 1.17
N LEU A 96 21.67 -4.34 2.16
CA LEU A 96 22.16 -4.86 3.44
C LEU A 96 22.08 -6.38 3.56
N HIS A 97 21.19 -7.03 2.81
CA HIS A 97 20.88 -8.45 2.99
C HIS A 97 20.88 -9.25 1.68
N ASP A 98 21.40 -8.66 0.61
CA ASP A 98 21.48 -9.33 -0.69
C ASP A 98 20.11 -9.83 -1.20
N ALA A 99 19.03 -9.18 -0.81
CA ALA A 99 17.72 -9.44 -1.39
C ALA A 99 17.67 -8.94 -2.84
N THR A 100 16.80 -9.51 -3.65
CA THR A 100 16.58 -9.04 -5.01
C THR A 100 16.12 -7.58 -4.99
N LEU A 101 16.67 -6.74 -5.87
CA LEU A 101 16.15 -5.40 -6.07
C LEU A 101 14.83 -5.49 -6.86
N ALA A 102 13.73 -5.50 -6.13
CA ALA A 102 12.40 -5.74 -6.67
C ALA A 102 11.84 -4.49 -7.37
N VAL A 103 12.44 -4.09 -8.50
CA VAL A 103 12.08 -2.88 -9.25
C VAL A 103 10.60 -2.87 -9.63
N GLN A 104 10.06 -4.02 -10.02
CA GLN A 104 8.65 -4.16 -10.39
C GLN A 104 7.67 -3.87 -9.24
N MET A 105 8.13 -3.91 -8.00
CA MET A 105 7.36 -3.55 -6.81
C MET A 105 7.68 -2.14 -6.32
N ILE A 106 8.96 -1.77 -6.35
CA ILE A 106 9.44 -0.46 -5.87
C ILE A 106 8.86 0.68 -6.70
N VAL A 107 8.85 0.55 -8.03
CA VAL A 107 8.37 1.63 -8.91
C VAL A 107 6.90 1.95 -8.66
N PRO A 108 5.96 0.98 -8.64
CA PRO A 108 4.57 1.29 -8.29
C PRO A 108 4.42 1.89 -6.89
N GLU A 109 5.19 1.43 -5.91
CA GLU A 109 5.14 1.96 -4.55
C GLU A 109 5.56 3.43 -4.50
N ILE A 110 6.64 3.78 -5.20
CA ILE A 110 7.08 5.18 -5.30
C ILE A 110 6.03 6.03 -6.01
N VAL A 111 5.47 5.53 -7.11
CA VAL A 111 4.42 6.25 -7.86
C VAL A 111 3.21 6.51 -6.97
N ILE A 112 2.74 5.51 -6.22
CA ILE A 112 1.62 5.66 -5.30
C ILE A 112 1.95 6.67 -4.21
N ALA A 113 3.14 6.59 -3.61
CA ALA A 113 3.57 7.53 -2.56
C ALA A 113 3.59 8.97 -3.08
N VAL A 114 4.11 9.19 -4.28
CA VAL A 114 4.16 10.53 -4.90
C VAL A 114 2.74 11.03 -5.20
N LEU A 115 1.88 10.17 -5.75
CA LEU A 115 0.48 10.55 -6.01
C LEU A 115 -0.27 10.89 -4.73
N LEU A 116 -0.08 10.13 -3.66
CA LEU A 116 -0.68 10.42 -2.37
C LEU A 116 -0.15 11.72 -1.77
N LEU A 117 1.15 11.98 -1.93
CA LEU A 117 1.74 13.24 -1.47
C LEU A 117 1.15 14.42 -2.23
N ALA A 118 1.03 14.32 -3.56
CA ALA A 118 0.37 15.35 -4.37
C ALA A 118 -1.10 15.52 -3.95
N ALA A 119 -1.81 14.42 -3.75
CA ALA A 119 -3.20 14.45 -3.29
C ALA A 119 -3.32 15.15 -1.94
N SER A 120 -2.40 14.91 -1.02
CA SER A 120 -2.39 15.53 0.31
C SER A 120 -2.28 17.06 0.25
N ARG A 121 -1.73 17.59 -0.82
CA ARG A 121 -1.57 19.04 -1.01
C ARG A 121 -2.71 19.68 -1.80
N ILE A 122 -3.37 18.91 -2.65
CA ILE A 122 -4.34 19.41 -3.62
C ILE A 122 -5.78 19.17 -3.17
N ILE A 123 -6.09 17.98 -2.63
CA ILE A 123 -7.48 17.57 -2.37
C ILE A 123 -8.06 18.09 -1.04
N PRO A 124 -7.32 18.04 0.10
CA PRO A 124 -7.95 18.33 1.38
C PRO A 124 -8.45 19.76 1.51
N GLU A 125 -9.60 19.91 2.17
CA GLU A 125 -10.15 21.18 2.59
C GLU A 125 -9.82 21.48 4.06
N HIS A 126 -9.41 20.43 4.81
CA HIS A 126 -9.13 20.50 6.25
C HIS A 126 -7.77 19.88 6.57
N GLU A 127 -7.16 20.36 7.64
CA GLU A 127 -5.95 19.76 8.21
C GLU A 127 -6.31 18.50 9.08
#